data_b477a99107deefd5a6cee263d77cde85
#
_entry.id   b477a99107deefd5a6cee263d77cde85
#
_cell.length_a   1.000
_cell.length_b   1.000
_cell.length_c   1.000
_cell.angle_alpha   90.00
_cell.angle_beta   90.00
_cell.angle_gamma   90.00
#
_symmetry.space_group_name_H-M   'P 1'
#
loop_
_entity.id
_entity.type
_entity.pdbx_description
1 polymer ?
#
loop_
_entity_poly.entity_id
_entity_poly.type
_entity_poly.pdbx_seq_one_letter_code
_entity_poly.pdbx_strand_id
1 'polypeptide(L)'
;MVRRPHFFYGWVIVGLAIVGGTLVYGIRHSFSIFFPSILDEFGWARGSTAIMLSLNVLIYGLMAPVAGSLADRWKPRRVMPIGVTILGLATAGCAFAHELWHFYLLFGILIPIGSAFSGWALFAPALANWFTKRRGLVTGLGQVGGGLSFTYGMFAAFAISQFGWRHAYFVLAGTLVVLLLPLYFLFFHYRPENKGLKAYGAGELPAAKGLTTEVSVKNPVSGDWTLGQAMKTYQLWLLVLSFSLYWGVGNYLVLAHQVKFTEDVGYSSMFAVSIFALFGIFMVAGQLSGSISDWIGRERTITLAAILAIGALVSLVSVGDTSQPWLLYVYATCFGYGAGLYSPTIWAGMADIFHGRHFGAIAGLLLTGMGIGATIGPWLGGYIYDISGSYISAFVLCMVCFGLACIAVWIAAPRHAAKLRVKT
;
A
#
# COMPACT_ATOMS: atom_id res chain seq x y z
N MET A 1 -9.54 -37.42 22.22
CA MET A 1 -10.13 -36.07 22.25
C MET A 1 -9.01 -35.05 22.11
N VAL A 2 -8.78 -34.51 20.91
CA VAL A 2 -7.82 -33.42 20.71
C VAL A 2 -8.50 -32.13 21.18
N ARG A 3 -8.06 -31.57 22.32
CA ARG A 3 -8.51 -30.26 22.79
C ARG A 3 -8.26 -29.24 21.67
N ARG A 4 -9.30 -28.68 21.07
CA ARG A 4 -9.18 -27.53 20.16
C ARG A 4 -8.54 -26.40 20.96
N PRO A 5 -7.38 -25.87 20.56
CA PRO A 5 -6.83 -24.72 21.26
C PRO A 5 -7.85 -23.57 21.14
N HIS A 6 -8.17 -22.91 22.26
CA HIS A 6 -9.11 -21.77 22.31
C HIS A 6 -8.67 -20.58 21.42
N PHE A 7 -7.39 -20.60 20.97
CA PHE A 7 -6.81 -19.56 20.13
C PHE A 7 -6.03 -20.17 18.97
N PHE A 8 -6.39 -19.83 17.74
CA PHE A 8 -5.68 -20.29 16.55
C PHE A 8 -4.48 -19.39 16.25
N TYR A 9 -3.30 -19.98 16.18
CA TYR A 9 -2.03 -19.23 16.01
C TYR A 9 -1.96 -18.38 14.74
N GLY A 10 -2.71 -18.71 13.69
CA GLY A 10 -2.82 -17.88 12.49
C GLY A 10 -3.20 -16.42 12.77
N TRP A 11 -3.95 -16.14 13.85
CA TRP A 11 -4.28 -14.78 14.26
C TRP A 11 -3.06 -13.99 14.78
N VAL A 12 -2.03 -14.68 15.32
CA VAL A 12 -0.75 -14.05 15.64
C VAL A 12 -0.08 -13.55 14.36
N ILE A 13 -0.14 -14.34 13.27
CA ILE A 13 0.44 -13.94 11.98
C ILE A 13 -0.31 -12.71 11.40
N VAL A 14 -1.64 -12.66 11.58
CA VAL A 14 -2.43 -11.45 11.22
C VAL A 14 -1.98 -10.24 12.03
N GLY A 15 -1.85 -10.39 13.35
CA GLY A 15 -1.34 -9.33 14.24
C GLY A 15 0.05 -8.84 13.84
N LEU A 16 0.96 -9.77 13.50
CA LEU A 16 2.30 -9.44 12.98
C LEU A 16 2.24 -8.70 11.65
N ALA A 17 1.30 -9.06 10.75
CA ALA A 17 1.12 -8.36 9.48
C ALA A 17 0.64 -6.92 9.70
N ILE A 18 -0.26 -6.69 10.67
CA ILE A 18 -0.74 -5.35 11.03
C ILE A 18 0.39 -4.52 11.61
N VAL A 19 1.07 -5.01 12.66
CA VAL A 19 2.17 -4.29 13.31
C VAL A 19 3.33 -4.05 12.34
N GLY A 20 3.74 -5.09 11.61
CA GLY A 20 4.79 -4.98 10.60
C GLY A 20 4.44 -4.00 9.50
N GLY A 21 3.20 -4.07 8.97
CA GLY A 21 2.71 -3.13 7.98
C GLY A 21 2.71 -1.69 8.49
N THR A 22 2.25 -1.47 9.74
CA THR A 22 2.23 -0.14 10.38
C THR A 22 3.63 0.45 10.47
N LEU A 23 4.61 -0.29 10.97
CA LEU A 23 5.96 0.21 11.18
C LEU A 23 6.75 0.33 9.87
N VAL A 24 6.73 -0.71 9.01
CA VAL A 24 7.49 -0.72 7.76
C VAL A 24 7.00 0.35 6.78
N TYR A 25 5.67 0.46 6.58
CA TYR A 25 5.12 1.53 5.73
C TYR A 25 5.12 2.88 6.43
N GLY A 26 5.09 2.90 7.78
CA GLY A 26 5.23 4.12 8.58
C GLY A 26 6.53 4.87 8.28
N ILE A 27 7.65 4.16 8.11
CA ILE A 27 8.92 4.77 7.66
C ILE A 27 8.78 5.44 6.28
N ARG A 28 8.10 4.80 5.32
CA ARG A 28 7.87 5.40 4.00
C ARG A 28 6.96 6.62 4.08
N HIS A 29 5.83 6.50 4.78
CA HIS A 29 4.83 7.55 4.86
C HIS A 29 5.30 8.72 5.75
N SER A 30 6.32 8.53 6.60
CA SER A 30 6.96 9.62 7.33
C SER A 30 7.68 10.63 6.43
N PHE A 31 7.92 10.30 5.14
CA PHE A 31 8.45 11.24 4.15
C PHE A 31 7.81 12.62 4.25
N SER A 32 6.48 12.67 4.15
CA SER A 32 5.72 13.93 4.14
C SER A 32 5.89 14.75 5.41
N ILE A 33 6.28 14.11 6.52
CA ILE A 33 6.47 14.73 7.83
C ILE A 33 7.90 15.25 7.99
N PHE A 34 8.88 14.52 7.45
CA PHE A 34 10.29 14.97 7.41
C PHE A 34 10.53 16.00 6.31
N PHE A 35 9.73 15.99 5.25
CA PHE A 35 9.89 16.81 4.06
C PHE A 35 10.00 18.31 4.37
N PRO A 36 9.13 18.93 5.21
CA PRO A 36 9.26 20.32 5.58
C PRO A 36 10.61 20.62 6.27
N SER A 37 10.97 19.85 7.28
CA SER A 37 12.23 20.06 8.04
C SER A 37 13.48 19.92 7.18
N ILE A 38 13.47 19.02 6.19
CA ILE A 38 14.57 18.85 5.23
C ILE A 38 14.64 20.07 4.30
N LEU A 39 13.52 20.54 3.79
CA LEU A 39 13.49 21.72 2.93
C LEU A 39 13.97 22.98 3.66
N ASP A 40 13.52 23.15 4.91
CA ASP A 40 13.87 24.32 5.72
C ASP A 40 15.37 24.36 6.07
N GLU A 41 16.02 23.19 6.27
CA GLU A 41 17.46 23.14 6.57
C GLU A 41 18.33 23.32 5.34
N PHE A 42 17.98 22.68 4.21
CA PHE A 42 18.86 22.63 3.05
C PHE A 42 18.47 23.62 1.94
N GLY A 43 17.27 24.16 1.94
CA GLY A 43 16.78 25.08 0.90
C GLY A 43 16.68 24.44 -0.49
N TRP A 44 16.58 23.10 -0.58
CA TRP A 44 16.46 22.42 -1.86
C TRP A 44 15.11 22.64 -2.54
N ALA A 45 15.09 22.56 -3.87
CA ALA A 45 13.84 22.59 -4.62
C ALA A 45 12.90 21.43 -4.23
N ARG A 46 11.61 21.67 -4.14
CA ARG A 46 10.60 20.68 -3.72
C ARG A 46 10.55 19.49 -4.67
N GLY A 47 10.67 19.74 -5.98
CA GLY A 47 10.65 18.70 -7.00
C GLY A 47 11.83 17.73 -6.86
N SER A 48 13.06 18.25 -6.74
CA SER A 48 14.26 17.41 -6.57
C SER A 48 14.20 16.62 -5.24
N THR A 49 13.75 17.25 -4.17
CA THR A 49 13.62 16.56 -2.88
C THR A 49 12.53 15.46 -2.92
N ALA A 50 11.44 15.68 -3.64
CA ALA A 50 10.36 14.68 -3.77
C ALA A 50 10.77 13.44 -4.60
N ILE A 51 11.86 13.52 -5.43
CA ILE A 51 12.39 12.36 -6.15
C ILE A 51 12.75 11.20 -5.19
N MET A 52 13.16 11.48 -3.96
CA MET A 52 13.47 10.40 -3.01
C MET A 52 12.25 9.53 -2.71
N LEU A 53 11.03 10.07 -2.64
CA LEU A 53 9.81 9.28 -2.51
C LEU A 53 9.45 8.58 -3.82
N SER A 54 9.61 9.25 -4.95
CA SER A 54 9.41 8.65 -6.27
C SER A 54 10.28 7.40 -6.47
N LEU A 55 11.56 7.49 -6.16
CA LEU A 55 12.49 6.35 -6.18
C LEU A 55 12.06 5.26 -5.17
N ASN A 56 11.64 5.65 -3.97
CA ASN A 56 11.21 4.70 -2.94
C ASN A 56 10.07 3.80 -3.43
N VAL A 57 9.04 4.37 -4.02
CA VAL A 57 7.88 3.58 -4.48
C VAL A 57 8.24 2.75 -5.71
N LEU A 58 9.04 3.28 -6.63
CA LEU A 58 9.53 2.53 -7.80
C LEU A 58 10.35 1.31 -7.38
N ILE A 59 11.38 1.52 -6.56
CA ILE A 59 12.28 0.44 -6.11
C ILE A 59 11.49 -0.60 -5.29
N TYR A 60 10.55 -0.18 -4.46
CA TYR A 60 9.67 -1.11 -3.75
C TYR A 60 8.88 -2.01 -4.73
N GLY A 61 8.29 -1.42 -5.77
CA GLY A 61 7.56 -2.17 -6.79
C GLY A 61 8.43 -3.19 -7.53
N LEU A 62 9.68 -2.82 -7.85
CA LEU A 62 10.65 -3.70 -8.50
C LEU A 62 11.20 -4.79 -7.58
N MET A 63 11.36 -4.49 -6.28
CA MET A 63 11.91 -5.44 -5.30
C MET A 63 10.88 -6.40 -4.71
N ALA A 64 9.59 -6.11 -4.78
CA ALA A 64 8.56 -6.98 -4.24
C ALA A 64 8.56 -8.40 -4.86
N PRO A 65 8.65 -8.60 -6.19
CA PRO A 65 8.81 -9.93 -6.79
C PRO A 65 10.12 -10.62 -6.40
N VAL A 66 11.21 -9.85 -6.27
CA VAL A 66 12.52 -10.36 -5.85
C VAL A 66 12.44 -10.88 -4.41
N ALA A 67 11.81 -10.12 -3.50
CA ALA A 67 11.58 -10.53 -2.12
C ALA A 67 10.78 -11.84 -2.03
N GLY A 68 9.70 -11.98 -2.82
CA GLY A 68 8.91 -13.21 -2.91
C GLY A 68 9.75 -14.42 -3.35
N SER A 69 10.51 -14.27 -4.44
CA SER A 69 11.35 -15.36 -4.96
C SER A 69 12.49 -15.75 -4.02
N LEU A 70 13.06 -14.77 -3.32
CA LEU A 70 14.11 -15.00 -2.33
C LEU A 70 13.54 -15.72 -1.09
N ALA A 71 12.32 -15.37 -0.66
CA ALA A 71 11.63 -16.02 0.43
C ALA A 71 11.35 -17.51 0.14
N ASP A 72 11.01 -17.86 -1.10
CA ASP A 72 10.81 -19.23 -1.52
C ASP A 72 12.09 -20.07 -1.45
N ARG A 73 13.25 -19.46 -1.75
CA ARG A 73 14.56 -20.12 -1.72
C ARG A 73 15.19 -20.19 -0.33
N TRP A 74 15.18 -19.07 0.42
CA TRP A 74 15.95 -18.90 1.67
C TRP A 74 15.13 -19.06 2.95
N LYS A 75 13.85 -19.33 2.86
CA LYS A 75 12.84 -19.33 3.92
C LYS A 75 12.56 -17.91 4.47
N PRO A 76 11.29 -17.49 4.51
CA PRO A 76 10.88 -16.14 4.91
C PRO A 76 11.40 -15.72 6.30
N ARG A 77 11.57 -16.67 7.22
CA ARG A 77 12.11 -16.43 8.57
C ARG A 77 13.55 -15.87 8.57
N ARG A 78 14.30 -16.04 7.48
CA ARG A 78 15.65 -15.44 7.32
C ARG A 78 15.57 -14.12 6.57
N VAL A 79 14.71 -14.04 5.57
CA VAL A 79 14.59 -12.85 4.71
C VAL A 79 14.03 -11.66 5.47
N MET A 80 13.00 -11.86 6.32
CA MET A 80 12.34 -10.76 7.03
C MET A 80 13.26 -10.02 8.01
N PRO A 81 14.07 -10.69 8.87
CA PRO A 81 15.01 -9.98 9.73
C PRO A 81 16.09 -9.20 8.95
N ILE A 82 16.59 -9.76 7.83
CA ILE A 82 17.51 -9.05 6.94
C ILE A 82 16.85 -7.78 6.41
N GLY A 83 15.58 -7.87 5.97
CA GLY A 83 14.80 -6.71 5.53
C GLY A 83 14.67 -5.64 6.60
N VAL A 84 14.32 -6.03 7.84
CA VAL A 84 14.22 -5.11 8.99
C VAL A 84 15.56 -4.46 9.31
N THR A 85 16.66 -5.21 9.26
CA THR A 85 18.01 -4.69 9.50
C THR A 85 18.41 -3.65 8.44
N ILE A 86 18.21 -3.96 7.15
CA ILE A 86 18.47 -3.01 6.06
C ILE A 86 17.63 -1.75 6.25
N LEU A 87 16.32 -1.92 6.51
CA LEU A 87 15.38 -0.82 6.72
C LEU A 87 15.81 0.06 7.91
N GLY A 88 16.15 -0.56 9.04
CA GLY A 88 16.60 0.15 10.24
C GLY A 88 17.91 0.91 10.04
N LEU A 89 18.91 0.26 9.44
CA LEU A 89 20.21 0.89 9.15
C LEU A 89 20.07 2.05 8.14
N ALA A 90 19.28 1.87 7.08
CA ALA A 90 19.05 2.93 6.10
C ALA A 90 18.28 4.11 6.71
N THR A 91 17.28 3.83 7.58
CA THR A 91 16.53 4.86 8.31
C THR A 91 17.45 5.64 9.25
N ALA A 92 18.27 4.95 10.06
CA ALA A 92 19.26 5.59 10.92
C ALA A 92 20.31 6.37 10.10
N GLY A 93 20.71 5.85 8.95
CA GLY A 93 21.63 6.51 8.03
C GLY A 93 21.14 7.87 7.54
N CYS A 94 19.80 8.05 7.37
CA CYS A 94 19.23 9.34 6.97
C CYS A 94 19.57 10.47 7.94
N ALA A 95 19.83 10.17 9.22
CA ALA A 95 20.25 11.17 10.21
C ALA A 95 21.61 11.82 9.88
N PHE A 96 22.48 11.13 9.13
CA PHE A 96 23.78 11.61 8.69
C PHE A 96 23.78 12.22 7.29
N ALA A 97 22.59 12.36 6.69
CA ALA A 97 22.52 12.93 5.35
C ALA A 97 22.80 14.44 5.36
N HIS A 98 23.67 14.88 4.46
CA HIS A 98 24.02 16.29 4.26
C HIS A 98 23.83 16.73 2.79
N GLU A 99 23.74 15.77 1.86
CA GLU A 99 23.57 15.98 0.44
C GLU A 99 22.32 15.27 -0.06
N LEU A 100 21.70 15.78 -1.10
CA LEU A 100 20.46 15.24 -1.66
C LEU A 100 20.60 13.77 -2.12
N TRP A 101 21.77 13.41 -2.71
CA TRP A 101 22.04 12.05 -3.17
C TRP A 101 22.11 11.03 -2.01
N HIS A 102 22.48 11.44 -0.78
CA HIS A 102 22.39 10.57 0.41
C HIS A 102 20.95 10.10 0.64
N PHE A 103 20.00 11.02 0.52
CA PHE A 103 18.57 10.66 0.65
C PHE A 103 18.09 9.80 -0.52
N TYR A 104 18.56 10.04 -1.75
CA TYR A 104 18.22 9.17 -2.87
C TYR A 104 18.69 7.73 -2.62
N LEU A 105 19.92 7.56 -2.11
CA LEU A 105 20.45 6.23 -1.79
C LEU A 105 19.74 5.61 -0.58
N LEU A 106 19.67 6.33 0.53
CA LEU A 106 19.16 5.79 1.80
C LEU A 106 17.65 5.64 1.76
N PHE A 107 16.93 6.75 1.54
CA PHE A 107 15.47 6.76 1.54
C PHE A 107 14.88 6.21 0.23
N GLY A 108 15.45 6.56 -0.92
CA GLY A 108 14.96 6.20 -2.23
C GLY A 108 15.25 4.76 -2.64
N ILE A 109 16.39 4.18 -2.21
CA ILE A 109 16.82 2.84 -2.66
C ILE A 109 16.86 1.84 -1.51
N LEU A 110 17.58 2.10 -0.40
CA LEU A 110 17.78 1.09 0.64
C LEU A 110 16.54 0.86 1.49
N ILE A 111 15.82 1.91 1.90
CA ILE A 111 14.56 1.77 2.66
C ILE A 111 13.53 0.91 1.91
N PRO A 112 13.23 1.11 0.60
CA PRO A 112 12.26 0.25 -0.08
C PRO A 112 12.72 -1.19 -0.27
N ILE A 113 14.03 -1.45 -0.42
CA ILE A 113 14.58 -2.82 -0.43
C ILE A 113 14.27 -3.51 0.92
N GLY A 114 14.60 -2.86 2.04
CA GLY A 114 14.29 -3.37 3.37
C GLY A 114 12.79 -3.57 3.58
N SER A 115 11.96 -2.62 3.11
CA SER A 115 10.51 -2.69 3.18
C SER A 115 9.92 -3.86 2.37
N ALA A 116 10.45 -4.13 1.16
CA ALA A 116 10.01 -5.25 0.35
C ALA A 116 10.33 -6.60 1.01
N PHE A 117 11.48 -6.69 1.69
CA PHE A 117 11.93 -7.92 2.35
C PHE A 117 11.31 -8.15 3.73
N SER A 118 10.63 -7.15 4.32
CA SER A 118 10.02 -7.25 5.65
C SER A 118 8.51 -6.99 5.68
N GLY A 119 7.90 -6.65 4.53
CA GLY A 119 6.52 -6.18 4.44
C GLY A 119 5.55 -7.18 3.78
N TRP A 120 4.55 -6.60 3.12
CA TRP A 120 3.39 -7.31 2.58
C TRP A 120 3.72 -8.43 1.58
N ALA A 121 4.79 -8.28 0.79
CA ALA A 121 5.21 -9.30 -0.16
C ALA A 121 5.45 -10.68 0.48
N LEU A 122 5.81 -10.72 1.77
CA LEU A 122 6.03 -11.94 2.53
C LEU A 122 4.84 -12.33 3.42
N PHE A 123 4.07 -11.33 3.90
CA PHE A 123 2.88 -11.61 4.71
C PHE A 123 1.72 -12.18 3.91
N ALA A 124 1.49 -11.71 2.69
CA ALA A 124 0.37 -12.17 1.86
C ALA A 124 0.40 -13.69 1.61
N PRO A 125 1.50 -14.30 1.14
CA PRO A 125 1.57 -15.74 0.98
C PRO A 125 1.57 -16.49 2.33
N ALA A 126 2.15 -15.91 3.41
CA ALA A 126 2.08 -16.52 4.73
C ALA A 126 0.62 -16.64 5.21
N LEU A 127 -0.16 -15.56 5.12
CA LEU A 127 -1.58 -15.57 5.49
C LEU A 127 -2.38 -16.58 4.65
N ALA A 128 -2.10 -16.69 3.35
CA ALA A 128 -2.72 -17.67 2.46
C ALA A 128 -2.42 -19.12 2.87
N ASN A 129 -1.23 -19.39 3.43
CA ASN A 129 -0.86 -20.71 3.96
C ASN A 129 -1.58 -21.03 5.29
N TRP A 130 -1.77 -20.03 6.16
CA TRP A 130 -2.41 -20.22 7.46
C TRP A 130 -3.93 -20.35 7.39
N PHE A 131 -4.59 -19.78 6.36
CA PHE A 131 -6.04 -19.72 6.24
C PHE A 131 -6.51 -20.25 4.89
N THR A 132 -7.21 -21.38 4.88
CA THR A 132 -7.94 -21.88 3.71
C THR A 132 -9.36 -21.37 3.65
N LYS A 133 -9.97 -21.08 4.82
CA LYS A 133 -11.29 -20.48 5.00
C LYS A 133 -11.12 -19.01 5.42
N ARG A 134 -12.01 -18.12 4.96
CA ARG A 134 -12.01 -16.67 5.27
C ARG A 134 -10.76 -15.92 4.76
N ARG A 135 -10.16 -16.39 3.67
CA ARG A 135 -8.94 -15.77 3.10
C ARG A 135 -9.12 -14.28 2.83
N GLY A 136 -10.24 -13.85 2.24
CA GLY A 136 -10.52 -12.44 1.96
C GLY A 136 -10.51 -11.56 3.21
N LEU A 137 -11.19 -12.00 4.28
CA LEU A 137 -11.22 -11.29 5.57
C LEU A 137 -9.80 -11.15 6.15
N VAL A 138 -9.04 -12.26 6.17
CA VAL A 138 -7.69 -12.27 6.76
C VAL A 138 -6.70 -11.42 5.96
N THR A 139 -6.81 -11.46 4.63
CA THR A 139 -6.01 -10.59 3.75
C THR A 139 -6.36 -9.11 3.96
N GLY A 140 -7.65 -8.79 4.06
CA GLY A 140 -8.11 -7.43 4.36
C GLY A 140 -7.60 -6.93 5.71
N LEU A 141 -7.75 -7.73 6.77
CA LEU A 141 -7.23 -7.40 8.10
C LEU A 141 -5.71 -7.21 8.10
N GLY A 142 -4.97 -8.07 7.39
CA GLY A 142 -3.51 -7.93 7.28
C GLY A 142 -3.08 -6.62 6.59
N GLN A 143 -3.90 -6.08 5.70
CA GLN A 143 -3.64 -4.80 5.01
C GLN A 143 -3.95 -3.56 5.86
N VAL A 144 -4.71 -3.70 6.95
CA VAL A 144 -5.05 -2.59 7.87
C VAL A 144 -3.78 -1.86 8.37
N GLY A 145 -2.67 -2.60 8.55
CA GLY A 145 -1.37 -1.98 8.88
C GLY A 145 -0.91 -0.94 7.87
N GLY A 146 -1.27 -1.07 6.59
CA GLY A 146 -0.99 -0.06 5.56
C GLY A 146 -1.72 1.26 5.80
N GLY A 147 -2.97 1.24 6.24
CA GLY A 147 -3.71 2.45 6.62
C GLY A 147 -3.23 3.01 7.96
N LEU A 148 -3.00 2.15 8.96
CA LEU A 148 -2.49 2.57 10.27
C LEU A 148 -1.07 3.16 10.19
N SER A 149 -0.30 2.86 9.15
CA SER A 149 1.05 3.42 8.97
C SER A 149 1.07 4.95 8.87
N PHE A 150 -0.03 5.57 8.45
CA PHE A 150 -0.16 7.03 8.44
C PHE A 150 -0.27 7.61 9.85
N THR A 151 -0.86 6.88 10.81
CA THR A 151 -0.90 7.31 12.22
C THR A 151 0.47 7.26 12.89
N TYR A 152 1.37 6.41 12.41
CA TYR A 152 2.78 6.38 12.84
C TYR A 152 3.50 7.71 12.57
N GLY A 153 3.00 8.48 11.60
CA GLY A 153 3.45 9.84 11.34
C GLY A 153 3.33 10.78 12.54
N MET A 154 2.32 10.62 13.40
CA MET A 154 2.19 11.42 14.62
C MET A 154 3.36 11.15 15.59
N PHE A 155 3.79 9.89 15.69
CA PHE A 155 4.98 9.54 16.46
C PHE A 155 6.26 10.15 15.86
N ALA A 156 6.38 10.15 14.54
CA ALA A 156 7.48 10.80 13.83
C ALA A 156 7.49 12.33 14.09
N ALA A 157 6.35 13.00 13.99
CA ALA A 157 6.21 14.44 14.27
C ALA A 157 6.54 14.78 15.72
N PHE A 158 6.07 13.96 16.66
CA PHE A 158 6.44 14.11 18.08
C PHE A 158 7.96 13.98 18.26
N ALA A 159 8.59 12.96 17.68
CA ALA A 159 10.04 12.79 17.77
C ALA A 159 10.80 13.98 17.15
N ILE A 160 10.33 14.52 16.02
CA ILE A 160 10.93 15.72 15.39
C ILE A 160 10.80 16.94 16.32
N SER A 161 9.65 17.16 16.92
CA SER A 161 9.40 18.31 17.79
C SER A 161 10.25 18.30 19.08
N GLN A 162 10.57 17.11 19.59
CA GLN A 162 11.36 16.95 20.83
C GLN A 162 12.87 16.93 20.59
N PHE A 163 13.29 16.30 19.51
CA PHE A 163 14.71 15.96 19.30
C PHE A 163 15.30 16.50 18.00
N GLY A 164 14.49 17.13 17.16
CA GLY A 164 14.85 17.50 15.79
C GLY A 164 14.82 16.30 14.82
N TRP A 165 14.75 16.58 13.53
CA TRP A 165 14.51 15.56 12.50
C TRP A 165 15.65 14.51 12.41
N ARG A 166 16.92 14.89 12.65
CA ARG A 166 18.04 13.94 12.61
C ARG A 166 17.93 12.88 13.70
N HIS A 167 17.68 13.29 14.94
CA HIS A 167 17.49 12.34 16.03
C HIS A 167 16.19 11.55 15.91
N ALA A 168 15.14 12.14 15.33
CA ALA A 168 13.90 11.43 15.04
C ALA A 168 14.13 10.22 14.14
N TYR A 169 15.02 10.27 13.14
CA TYR A 169 15.38 9.10 12.34
C TYR A 169 15.97 7.96 13.18
N PHE A 170 16.81 8.25 14.19
CA PHE A 170 17.31 7.22 15.10
C PHE A 170 16.19 6.63 15.96
N VAL A 171 15.27 7.46 16.47
CA VAL A 171 14.11 7.01 17.24
C VAL A 171 13.23 6.07 16.40
N LEU A 172 12.94 6.44 15.17
CA LEU A 172 12.15 5.61 14.27
C LEU A 172 12.86 4.29 13.93
N ALA A 173 14.15 4.35 13.61
CA ALA A 173 14.97 3.17 13.33
C ALA A 173 15.04 2.23 14.55
N GLY A 174 15.29 2.79 15.74
CA GLY A 174 15.32 2.05 16.99
C GLY A 174 13.99 1.37 17.30
N THR A 175 12.89 2.10 17.20
CA THR A 175 11.53 1.56 17.41
C THR A 175 11.24 0.40 16.47
N LEU A 176 11.56 0.56 15.19
CA LEU A 176 11.35 -0.47 14.16
C LEU A 176 12.17 -1.73 14.48
N VAL A 177 13.48 -1.58 14.73
CA VAL A 177 14.40 -2.71 14.95
C VAL A 177 14.07 -3.42 16.26
N VAL A 178 13.91 -2.67 17.38
CA VAL A 178 13.64 -3.22 18.71
C VAL A 178 12.30 -3.96 18.77
N LEU A 179 11.28 -3.49 18.03
CA LEU A 179 9.99 -4.15 18.01
C LEU A 179 9.95 -5.29 16.99
N LEU A 180 10.32 -5.06 15.72
CA LEU A 180 10.09 -6.04 14.66
C LEU A 180 11.06 -7.20 14.67
N LEU A 181 12.35 -7.01 15.00
CA LEU A 181 13.28 -8.14 15.01
C LEU A 181 12.87 -9.22 16.01
N PRO A 182 12.61 -8.93 17.29
CA PRO A 182 12.16 -9.96 18.24
C PRO A 182 10.81 -10.56 17.82
N LEU A 183 9.86 -9.74 17.37
CA LEU A 183 8.54 -10.22 16.94
C LEU A 183 8.65 -11.20 15.78
N TYR A 184 9.49 -10.92 14.80
CA TYR A 184 9.65 -11.80 13.64
C TYR A 184 10.44 -13.07 13.99
N PHE A 185 11.49 -12.96 14.80
CA PHE A 185 12.25 -14.13 15.24
C PHE A 185 11.41 -15.07 16.10
N LEU A 186 10.64 -14.54 17.04
CA LEU A 186 9.93 -15.36 18.03
C LEU A 186 8.60 -15.88 17.47
N PHE A 187 7.85 -15.07 16.74
CA PHE A 187 6.46 -15.35 16.43
C PHE A 187 6.18 -15.60 14.93
N PHE A 188 7.07 -15.21 14.01
CA PHE A 188 6.78 -15.39 12.61
C PHE A 188 7.03 -16.86 12.16
N HIS A 189 5.95 -17.51 11.69
CA HIS A 189 5.98 -18.83 11.11
C HIS A 189 5.26 -18.81 9.75
N TYR A 190 5.98 -19.14 8.70
CA TYR A 190 5.48 -19.02 7.33
C TYR A 190 4.37 -20.01 7.01
N ARG A 191 4.40 -21.21 7.62
CA ARG A 191 3.44 -22.27 7.42
C ARG A 191 2.97 -22.84 8.75
N PRO A 192 1.68 -23.27 8.84
CA PRO A 192 1.16 -23.89 10.06
C PRO A 192 1.89 -25.20 10.45
N GLU A 193 2.40 -25.94 9.46
CA GLU A 193 3.15 -27.18 9.68
C GLU A 193 4.42 -26.94 10.50
N ASN A 194 5.03 -25.76 10.44
CA ASN A 194 6.19 -25.39 11.25
C ASN A 194 5.90 -25.40 12.76
N LYS A 195 4.62 -25.43 13.14
CA LYS A 195 4.13 -25.57 14.52
C LYS A 195 3.31 -26.85 14.76
N GLY A 196 3.33 -27.79 13.84
CA GLY A 196 2.52 -29.00 13.92
C GLY A 196 1.01 -28.75 13.81
N LEU A 197 0.61 -27.60 13.25
CA LEU A 197 -0.78 -27.21 13.07
C LEU A 197 -1.22 -27.39 11.62
N LYS A 198 -2.53 -27.53 11.41
CA LYS A 198 -3.15 -27.49 10.07
C LYS A 198 -3.71 -26.08 9.82
N ALA A 199 -3.80 -25.71 8.52
CA ALA A 199 -4.41 -24.46 8.13
C ALA A 199 -5.87 -24.36 8.62
N TYR A 200 -6.32 -23.16 8.95
CA TYR A 200 -7.68 -22.90 9.39
C TYR A 200 -8.70 -23.28 8.30
N GLY A 201 -9.59 -24.21 8.60
CA GLY A 201 -10.56 -24.72 7.64
C GLY A 201 -10.11 -25.94 6.81
N ALA A 202 -8.89 -26.45 6.97
CA ALA A 202 -8.39 -27.61 6.22
C ALA A 202 -9.07 -28.95 6.57
N GLY A 203 -9.86 -29.02 7.65
CA GLY A 203 -10.58 -30.23 8.07
C GLY A 203 -12.08 -30.24 7.76
N GLU A 204 -12.61 -29.17 7.17
CA GLU A 204 -14.03 -29.00 6.86
C GLU A 204 -14.38 -29.20 5.37
N LEU A 205 -13.42 -29.55 4.53
CA LEU A 205 -13.75 -30.09 3.21
C LEU A 205 -14.45 -31.42 3.47
N PRO A 206 -15.68 -31.66 2.94
CA PRO A 206 -16.34 -32.95 3.06
C PRO A 206 -15.35 -34.00 2.57
N ALA A 207 -14.96 -34.94 3.44
CA ALA A 207 -14.35 -36.15 2.99
C ALA A 207 -15.33 -36.75 1.98
N ALA A 208 -14.98 -36.73 0.71
CA ALA A 208 -15.71 -37.48 -0.30
C ALA A 208 -15.74 -38.91 0.18
N LYS A 209 -16.87 -39.31 0.80
CA LYS A 209 -17.12 -40.71 1.18
C LYS A 209 -17.03 -41.52 -0.11
N GLY A 210 -16.00 -42.37 -0.12
CA GLY A 210 -15.96 -43.60 -0.86
C GLY A 210 -16.51 -43.59 -2.29
N LEU A 211 -15.69 -43.12 -3.22
CA LEU A 211 -15.68 -43.64 -4.58
C LEU A 211 -14.23 -43.56 -5.06
N THR A 212 -13.53 -44.67 -4.97
CA THR A 212 -12.36 -44.96 -5.78
C THR A 212 -12.84 -45.07 -7.24
N THR A 213 -13.04 -43.92 -7.81
CA THR A 213 -13.07 -43.78 -9.25
C THR A 213 -11.98 -42.77 -9.55
N GLU A 214 -10.96 -43.21 -10.25
CA GLU A 214 -10.02 -42.33 -10.94
C GLU A 214 -10.85 -41.39 -11.78
N VAL A 215 -11.29 -40.27 -11.18
CA VAL A 215 -11.77 -39.14 -11.95
C VAL A 215 -10.51 -38.54 -12.59
N SER A 216 -10.20 -39.13 -13.74
CA SER A 216 -9.43 -38.44 -14.76
C SER A 216 -9.88 -36.99 -14.79
N VAL A 217 -9.02 -36.09 -14.27
CA VAL A 217 -9.20 -34.64 -14.39
C VAL A 217 -8.97 -34.31 -15.88
N LYS A 218 -9.89 -34.79 -16.72
CA LYS A 218 -10.10 -34.35 -18.08
C LYS A 218 -11.31 -33.44 -18.10
N ASN A 219 -11.14 -32.28 -17.48
CA ASN A 219 -11.70 -31.02 -17.94
C ASN A 219 -10.78 -29.94 -17.34
N PRO A 220 -9.86 -29.36 -18.11
CA PRO A 220 -9.36 -28.05 -17.77
C PRO A 220 -10.62 -27.17 -17.76
N VAL A 221 -10.99 -26.67 -16.57
CA VAL A 221 -11.94 -25.56 -16.49
C VAL A 221 -11.37 -24.53 -17.44
N SER A 222 -12.01 -24.39 -18.60
CA SER A 222 -11.61 -23.53 -19.69
C SER A 222 -11.34 -22.14 -19.12
N GLY A 223 -10.06 -21.72 -19.08
CA GLY A 223 -9.71 -20.34 -18.86
C GLY A 223 -8.74 -19.99 -17.74
N ASP A 224 -7.74 -20.82 -17.41
CA ASP A 224 -6.58 -20.32 -16.65
C ASP A 224 -5.81 -19.34 -17.53
N TRP A 225 -5.87 -18.04 -17.16
CA TRP A 225 -5.13 -17.00 -17.87
C TRP A 225 -3.62 -17.17 -17.64
N THR A 226 -2.85 -17.24 -18.72
CA THR A 226 -1.40 -17.06 -18.64
C THR A 226 -1.06 -15.58 -18.65
N LEU A 227 0.10 -15.20 -18.09
CA LEU A 227 0.57 -13.81 -18.13
C LEU A 227 0.64 -13.28 -19.58
N GLY A 228 1.14 -14.09 -20.52
CA GLY A 228 1.24 -13.70 -21.92
C GLY A 228 -0.12 -13.49 -22.61
N GLN A 229 -1.15 -14.25 -22.24
CA GLN A 229 -2.51 -14.02 -22.74
C GLN A 229 -3.11 -12.76 -22.13
N ALA A 230 -2.96 -12.54 -20.82
CA ALA A 230 -3.45 -11.35 -20.14
C ALA A 230 -2.83 -10.08 -20.72
N MET A 231 -1.52 -10.07 -20.99
CA MET A 231 -0.80 -8.94 -21.59
C MET A 231 -1.30 -8.54 -22.98
N LYS A 232 -1.97 -9.46 -23.71
CA LYS A 232 -2.57 -9.17 -25.01
C LYS A 232 -3.96 -8.52 -24.91
N THR A 233 -4.51 -8.41 -23.69
CA THR A 233 -5.85 -7.83 -23.48
C THR A 233 -5.76 -6.35 -23.11
N TYR A 234 -6.63 -5.52 -23.69
CA TYR A 234 -6.70 -4.11 -23.31
C TYR A 234 -7.22 -3.91 -21.89
N GLN A 235 -8.02 -4.84 -21.37
CA GLN A 235 -8.56 -4.78 -20.01
C GLN A 235 -7.45 -4.75 -18.96
N LEU A 236 -6.40 -5.56 -19.11
CA LEU A 236 -5.27 -5.54 -18.22
C LEU A 236 -4.61 -4.17 -18.16
N TRP A 237 -4.31 -3.61 -19.34
CA TRP A 237 -3.62 -2.32 -19.42
C TRP A 237 -4.46 -1.15 -18.91
N LEU A 238 -5.79 -1.22 -19.09
CA LEU A 238 -6.70 -0.22 -18.52
C LEU A 238 -6.75 -0.30 -16.97
N LEU A 239 -6.74 -1.50 -16.39
CA LEU A 239 -6.66 -1.66 -14.92
C LEU A 239 -5.31 -1.20 -14.38
N VAL A 240 -4.21 -1.53 -15.08
CA VAL A 240 -2.86 -1.06 -14.73
C VAL A 240 -2.79 0.46 -14.83
N LEU A 241 -3.32 1.06 -15.91
CA LEU A 241 -3.39 2.51 -16.09
C LEU A 241 -4.23 3.16 -14.98
N SER A 242 -5.40 2.60 -14.68
CA SER A 242 -6.25 3.10 -13.59
C SER A 242 -5.50 3.13 -12.26
N PHE A 243 -4.81 2.04 -11.92
CA PHE A 243 -4.06 1.96 -10.66
C PHE A 243 -2.84 2.88 -10.65
N SER A 244 -2.17 3.04 -11.79
CA SER A 244 -1.07 3.99 -11.98
C SER A 244 -1.53 5.43 -11.78
N LEU A 245 -2.65 5.82 -12.39
CA LEU A 245 -3.19 7.18 -12.27
C LEU A 245 -3.73 7.45 -10.87
N TYR A 246 -4.51 6.52 -10.29
CA TYR A 246 -5.15 6.73 -9.00
C TYR A 246 -4.14 6.71 -7.86
N TRP A 247 -3.40 5.59 -7.67
CA TRP A 247 -2.43 5.46 -6.60
C TRP A 247 -1.07 6.04 -6.95
N GLY A 248 -0.56 5.75 -8.14
CA GLY A 248 0.78 6.15 -8.53
C GLY A 248 0.92 7.67 -8.63
N VAL A 249 0.16 8.29 -9.53
CA VAL A 249 0.25 9.75 -9.73
C VAL A 249 -0.56 10.47 -8.65
N GLY A 250 -1.88 10.25 -8.58
CA GLY A 250 -2.79 11.05 -7.78
C GLY A 250 -2.54 10.97 -6.29
N ASN A 251 -2.65 9.77 -5.69
CA ASN A 251 -2.48 9.64 -4.23
C ASN A 251 -1.07 9.99 -3.77
N TYR A 252 -0.01 9.45 -4.42
CA TYR A 252 1.35 9.71 -3.95
C TYR A 252 1.78 11.18 -4.14
N LEU A 253 1.29 11.89 -5.17
CA LEU A 253 1.51 13.32 -5.28
C LEU A 253 0.89 14.08 -4.11
N VAL A 254 -0.39 13.83 -3.82
CA VAL A 254 -1.08 14.51 -2.72
C VAL A 254 -0.44 14.17 -1.38
N LEU A 255 -0.19 12.88 -1.11
CA LEU A 255 0.41 12.42 0.14
C LEU A 255 1.84 12.94 0.35
N ALA A 256 2.60 13.17 -0.71
CA ALA A 256 3.93 13.74 -0.62
C ALA A 256 3.93 15.20 -0.14
N HIS A 257 2.96 15.98 -0.58
CA HIS A 257 3.00 17.44 -0.42
C HIS A 257 1.95 18.01 0.52
N GLN A 258 0.94 17.23 0.96
CA GLN A 258 -0.19 17.76 1.74
C GLN A 258 0.22 18.33 3.11
N VAL A 259 1.24 17.74 3.79
CA VAL A 259 1.71 18.24 5.08
C VAL A 259 2.33 19.63 4.87
N LYS A 260 3.25 19.75 3.91
CA LYS A 260 3.89 21.02 3.59
C LYS A 260 2.90 22.05 3.07
N PHE A 261 1.93 21.66 2.23
CA PHE A 261 0.84 22.54 1.81
C PHE A 261 0.06 23.12 3.01
N THR A 262 -0.28 22.27 3.98
CA THR A 262 -1.04 22.67 5.17
C THR A 262 -0.22 23.63 6.04
N GLU A 263 1.10 23.43 6.15
CA GLU A 263 2.01 24.36 6.84
C GLU A 263 2.16 25.69 6.08
N ASP A 264 2.28 25.64 4.74
CA ASP A 264 2.38 26.84 3.89
C ASP A 264 1.12 27.74 4.00
N VAL A 265 -0.05 27.14 4.28
CA VAL A 265 -1.29 27.89 4.58
C VAL A 265 -1.24 28.56 5.97
N GLY A 266 -0.35 28.12 6.86
CA GLY A 266 -0.14 28.70 8.20
C GLY A 266 -0.61 27.84 9.36
N TYR A 267 -1.01 26.59 9.13
CA TYR A 267 -1.31 25.65 10.23
C TYR A 267 -0.02 25.10 10.86
N SER A 268 -0.11 24.72 12.14
CA SER A 268 1.02 24.08 12.81
C SER A 268 1.35 22.71 12.22
N SER A 269 2.63 22.31 12.26
CA SER A 269 3.09 20.99 11.81
C SER A 269 2.33 19.85 12.49
N MET A 270 2.04 19.94 13.79
CA MET A 270 1.29 18.92 14.51
C MET A 270 -0.15 18.79 13.99
N PHE A 271 -0.81 19.91 13.65
CA PHE A 271 -2.13 19.89 13.05
C PHE A 271 -2.08 19.26 11.64
N ALA A 272 -1.12 19.65 10.80
CA ALA A 272 -0.94 19.09 9.45
C ALA A 272 -0.75 17.57 9.50
N VAL A 273 0.06 17.07 10.45
CA VAL A 273 0.28 15.64 10.65
C VAL A 273 -0.96 14.94 11.22
N SER A 274 -1.76 15.59 12.05
CA SER A 274 -3.03 15.02 12.54
C SER A 274 -4.03 14.77 11.40
N ILE A 275 -4.10 15.66 10.42
CA ILE A 275 -4.89 15.51 9.18
C ILE A 275 -4.37 14.33 8.34
N PHE A 276 -3.04 14.17 8.25
CA PHE A 276 -2.41 13.04 7.58
C PHE A 276 -2.70 11.70 8.27
N ALA A 277 -2.70 11.66 9.60
CA ALA A 277 -3.08 10.48 10.38
C ALA A 277 -4.57 10.15 10.22
N LEU A 278 -5.43 11.16 10.20
CA LEU A 278 -6.87 11.00 10.00
C LEU A 278 -7.18 10.39 8.63
N PHE A 279 -6.48 10.80 7.57
CA PHE A 279 -6.55 10.13 6.26
C PHE A 279 -6.30 8.61 6.39
N GLY A 280 -5.27 8.20 7.13
CA GLY A 280 -4.96 6.79 7.36
C GLY A 280 -6.07 6.02 8.08
N ILE A 281 -6.69 6.62 9.09
CA ILE A 281 -7.82 6.02 9.83
C ILE A 281 -9.01 5.79 8.89
N PHE A 282 -9.38 6.79 8.10
CA PHE A 282 -10.47 6.64 7.14
C PHE A 282 -10.14 5.73 5.97
N MET A 283 -8.86 5.62 5.59
CA MET A 283 -8.41 4.62 4.63
C MET A 283 -8.66 3.19 5.15
N VAL A 284 -8.40 2.91 6.43
CA VAL A 284 -8.76 1.62 7.04
C VAL A 284 -10.27 1.38 6.97
N ALA A 285 -11.08 2.38 7.31
CA ALA A 285 -12.54 2.28 7.23
C ALA A 285 -13.00 1.96 5.79
N GLY A 286 -12.42 2.62 4.78
CA GLY A 286 -12.68 2.34 3.37
C GLY A 286 -12.26 0.93 2.96
N GLN A 287 -11.09 0.45 3.40
CA GLN A 287 -10.62 -0.92 3.13
C GLN A 287 -11.56 -1.99 3.71
N LEU A 288 -12.03 -1.79 4.94
CA LEU A 288 -13.00 -2.69 5.58
C LEU A 288 -14.37 -2.66 4.89
N SER A 289 -14.72 -1.56 4.25
CA SER A 289 -15.94 -1.39 3.46
C SER A 289 -15.85 -1.99 2.04
N GLY A 290 -14.75 -2.66 1.68
CA GLY A 290 -14.51 -3.20 0.33
C GLY A 290 -15.60 -4.16 -0.16
N SER A 291 -16.35 -4.83 0.75
CA SER A 291 -17.50 -5.66 0.43
C SER A 291 -18.66 -4.90 -0.24
N ILE A 292 -18.72 -3.57 -0.13
CA ILE A 292 -19.69 -2.73 -0.84
C ILE A 292 -19.60 -2.99 -2.35
N SER A 293 -18.39 -3.24 -2.87
CA SER A 293 -18.17 -3.51 -4.28
C SER A 293 -18.81 -4.81 -4.78
N ASP A 294 -19.11 -5.75 -3.89
CA ASP A 294 -19.85 -6.97 -4.22
C ASP A 294 -21.35 -6.71 -4.42
N TRP A 295 -21.89 -5.67 -3.76
CA TRP A 295 -23.31 -5.32 -3.82
C TRP A 295 -23.65 -4.36 -4.95
N ILE A 296 -22.90 -3.26 -5.09
CA ILE A 296 -23.19 -2.21 -6.08
C ILE A 296 -22.40 -2.36 -7.38
N GLY A 297 -21.41 -3.25 -7.42
CA GLY A 297 -20.53 -3.52 -8.56
C GLY A 297 -19.20 -2.75 -8.50
N ARG A 298 -18.17 -3.30 -9.16
CA ARG A 298 -16.80 -2.77 -9.12
C ARG A 298 -16.70 -1.34 -9.67
N GLU A 299 -17.30 -1.12 -10.83
CA GLU A 299 -17.25 0.17 -11.52
C GLU A 299 -17.92 1.28 -10.71
N ARG A 300 -19.11 1.02 -10.14
CA ARG A 300 -19.82 2.00 -9.32
C ARG A 300 -19.07 2.33 -8.04
N THR A 301 -18.43 1.32 -7.42
CA THR A 301 -17.62 1.52 -6.21
C THR A 301 -16.39 2.39 -6.52
N ILE A 302 -15.72 2.15 -7.65
CA ILE A 302 -14.60 2.98 -8.09
C ILE A 302 -15.05 4.40 -8.46
N THR A 303 -16.24 4.56 -9.03
CA THR A 303 -16.84 5.89 -9.27
C THR A 303 -17.06 6.63 -7.95
N LEU A 304 -17.61 5.96 -6.94
CA LEU A 304 -17.78 6.54 -5.60
C LEU A 304 -16.42 6.97 -5.01
N ALA A 305 -15.41 6.09 -5.10
CA ALA A 305 -14.06 6.39 -4.64
C ALA A 305 -13.43 7.59 -5.36
N ALA A 306 -13.63 7.71 -6.68
CA ALA A 306 -13.15 8.84 -7.47
C ALA A 306 -13.89 10.15 -7.12
N ILE A 307 -15.21 10.10 -6.94
CA ILE A 307 -16.00 11.27 -6.52
C ILE A 307 -15.53 11.76 -5.14
N LEU A 308 -15.32 10.85 -4.19
CA LEU A 308 -14.82 11.19 -2.86
C LEU A 308 -13.41 11.79 -2.93
N ALA A 309 -12.52 11.23 -3.75
CA ALA A 309 -11.17 11.75 -3.92
C ALA A 309 -11.16 13.13 -4.58
N ILE A 310 -11.97 13.35 -5.62
CA ILE A 310 -12.09 14.65 -6.31
C ILE A 310 -12.70 15.68 -5.35
N GLY A 311 -13.82 15.34 -4.67
CA GLY A 311 -14.45 16.23 -3.69
C GLY A 311 -13.52 16.62 -2.54
N ALA A 312 -12.69 15.66 -2.07
CA ALA A 312 -11.66 15.90 -1.08
C ALA A 312 -10.61 16.91 -1.58
N LEU A 313 -10.15 16.77 -2.83
CA LEU A 313 -9.19 17.73 -3.40
C LEU A 313 -9.83 19.09 -3.66
N VAL A 314 -11.10 19.16 -4.03
CA VAL A 314 -11.83 20.45 -4.09
C VAL A 314 -11.83 21.10 -2.71
N SER A 315 -12.12 20.35 -1.65
CA SER A 315 -12.02 20.86 -0.27
C SER A 315 -10.62 21.35 0.08
N LEU A 316 -9.58 20.57 -0.30
CA LEU A 316 -8.17 20.91 -0.02
C LEU A 316 -7.73 22.21 -0.74
N VAL A 317 -8.05 22.38 -2.02
CA VAL A 317 -7.68 23.60 -2.76
C VAL A 317 -8.50 24.83 -2.35
N SER A 318 -9.63 24.63 -1.66
CA SER A 318 -10.44 25.71 -1.12
C SER A 318 -9.90 26.27 0.21
N VAL A 319 -8.88 25.64 0.79
CA VAL A 319 -8.22 26.13 2.01
C VAL A 319 -7.33 27.31 1.65
N GLY A 320 -7.78 28.52 1.97
CA GLY A 320 -7.01 29.75 1.71
C GLY A 320 -6.24 30.25 2.93
N ASP A 321 -6.74 29.98 4.13
CA ASP A 321 -6.17 30.40 5.41
C ASP A 321 -6.54 29.46 6.56
N THR A 322 -6.19 29.83 7.78
CA THR A 322 -6.44 29.03 8.98
C THR A 322 -7.85 29.13 9.55
N SER A 323 -8.74 29.91 8.96
CA SER A 323 -10.09 30.18 9.48
C SER A 323 -11.04 29.00 9.28
N GLN A 324 -10.74 28.09 8.34
CA GLN A 324 -11.62 27.01 7.91
C GLN A 324 -11.00 25.60 8.07
N PRO A 325 -10.60 25.18 9.27
CA PRO A 325 -9.97 23.86 9.48
C PRO A 325 -10.87 22.68 9.10
N TRP A 326 -12.20 22.89 9.08
CA TRP A 326 -13.15 21.84 8.70
C TRP A 326 -12.96 21.33 7.26
N LEU A 327 -12.46 22.18 6.35
CA LEU A 327 -12.14 21.77 4.98
C LEU A 327 -11.06 20.66 4.97
N LEU A 328 -10.06 20.76 5.85
CA LEU A 328 -9.02 19.73 5.99
C LEU A 328 -9.55 18.43 6.60
N TYR A 329 -10.53 18.51 7.52
CA TYR A 329 -11.21 17.31 8.02
C TYR A 329 -12.05 16.64 6.93
N VAL A 330 -12.79 17.40 6.11
CA VAL A 330 -13.52 16.88 4.95
C VAL A 330 -12.55 16.23 3.96
N TYR A 331 -11.44 16.91 3.66
CA TYR A 331 -10.37 16.35 2.83
C TYR A 331 -9.90 15.00 3.37
N ALA A 332 -9.45 14.93 4.62
CA ALA A 332 -8.85 13.72 5.18
C ALA A 332 -9.84 12.55 5.22
N THR A 333 -11.10 12.81 5.59
CA THR A 333 -12.15 11.79 5.70
C THR A 333 -12.54 11.24 4.33
N CYS A 334 -12.86 12.12 3.38
CA CYS A 334 -13.30 11.71 2.05
C CYS A 334 -12.14 11.10 1.23
N PHE A 335 -10.94 11.70 1.29
CA PHE A 335 -9.78 11.20 0.56
C PHE A 335 -9.32 9.84 1.09
N GLY A 336 -9.23 9.70 2.42
CA GLY A 336 -8.87 8.45 3.07
C GLY A 336 -9.88 7.33 2.77
N TYR A 337 -11.16 7.59 2.98
CA TYR A 337 -12.20 6.59 2.73
C TYR A 337 -12.25 6.18 1.24
N GLY A 338 -12.14 7.15 0.32
CA GLY A 338 -12.08 6.89 -1.12
C GLY A 338 -10.88 6.04 -1.51
N ALA A 339 -9.68 6.36 -1.03
CA ALA A 339 -8.47 5.59 -1.28
C ALA A 339 -8.56 4.16 -0.72
N GLY A 340 -9.12 4.03 0.49
CA GLY A 340 -9.37 2.75 1.12
C GLY A 340 -10.38 1.89 0.36
N LEU A 341 -11.44 2.48 -0.15
CA LEU A 341 -12.48 1.78 -0.90
C LEU A 341 -11.99 1.35 -2.29
N TYR A 342 -11.19 2.20 -2.96
CA TYR A 342 -10.63 1.92 -4.28
C TYR A 342 -9.74 0.66 -4.28
N SER A 343 -8.83 0.56 -3.29
CA SER A 343 -7.80 -0.48 -3.25
C SER A 343 -8.34 -1.91 -3.33
N PRO A 344 -9.21 -2.40 -2.43
CA PRO A 344 -9.73 -3.76 -2.52
C PRO A 344 -10.61 -3.96 -3.76
N THR A 345 -11.28 -2.90 -4.23
CA THR A 345 -12.20 -2.98 -5.37
C THR A 345 -11.46 -3.23 -6.69
N ILE A 346 -10.32 -2.55 -6.94
CA ILE A 346 -9.53 -2.77 -8.16
C ILE A 346 -8.92 -4.17 -8.20
N TRP A 347 -8.45 -4.68 -7.05
CA TRP A 347 -7.94 -6.05 -6.95
C TRP A 347 -9.03 -7.08 -7.20
N ALA A 348 -10.23 -6.86 -6.66
CA ALA A 348 -11.37 -7.72 -6.92
C ALA A 348 -11.79 -7.68 -8.39
N GLY A 349 -11.85 -6.49 -9.01
CA GLY A 349 -12.13 -6.34 -10.44
C GLY A 349 -11.11 -7.03 -11.34
N MET A 350 -9.83 -7.01 -10.95
CA MET A 350 -8.77 -7.76 -11.61
C MET A 350 -9.01 -9.28 -11.50
N ALA A 351 -9.36 -9.77 -10.30
CA ALA A 351 -9.64 -11.18 -10.07
C ALA A 351 -10.89 -11.67 -10.81
N ASP A 352 -11.89 -10.80 -11.02
CA ASP A 352 -13.10 -11.12 -11.76
C ASP A 352 -12.80 -11.41 -13.24
N ILE A 353 -11.78 -10.75 -13.83
CA ILE A 353 -11.35 -10.94 -15.23
C ILE A 353 -10.28 -12.02 -15.32
N PHE A 354 -9.20 -11.89 -14.53
CA PHE A 354 -7.97 -12.69 -14.64
C PHE A 354 -7.82 -13.63 -13.44
N HIS A 355 -8.59 -14.71 -13.39
CA HIS A 355 -8.46 -15.73 -12.33
C HIS A 355 -7.60 -16.91 -12.82
N GLY A 356 -7.13 -17.74 -11.89
CA GLY A 356 -6.36 -18.96 -12.18
C GLY A 356 -4.96 -18.98 -11.59
N ARG A 357 -4.16 -19.95 -12.04
CA ARG A 357 -2.82 -20.26 -11.48
C ARG A 357 -1.84 -19.10 -11.52
N HIS A 358 -1.91 -18.28 -12.56
CA HIS A 358 -0.97 -17.19 -12.80
C HIS A 358 -1.47 -15.83 -12.32
N PHE A 359 -2.58 -15.79 -11.55
CA PHE A 359 -3.18 -14.54 -11.06
C PHE A 359 -2.18 -13.65 -10.33
N GLY A 360 -1.30 -14.22 -9.50
CA GLY A 360 -0.28 -13.46 -8.76
C GLY A 360 0.68 -12.69 -9.68
N ALA A 361 1.13 -13.30 -10.78
CA ALA A 361 2.00 -12.64 -11.76
C ALA A 361 1.27 -11.55 -12.52
N ILE A 362 0.01 -11.80 -12.91
CA ILE A 362 -0.82 -10.81 -13.62
C ILE A 362 -1.13 -9.64 -12.70
N ALA A 363 -1.51 -9.91 -11.46
CA ALA A 363 -1.81 -8.93 -10.45
C ALA A 363 -0.58 -8.10 -10.03
N GLY A 364 0.62 -8.66 -10.13
CA GLY A 364 1.89 -7.94 -9.93
C GLY A 364 2.05 -6.74 -10.88
N LEU A 365 1.48 -6.79 -12.09
CA LEU A 365 1.52 -5.67 -13.04
C LEU A 365 0.77 -4.43 -12.55
N LEU A 366 -0.24 -4.57 -11.66
CA LEU A 366 -0.87 -3.41 -11.02
C LEU A 366 0.14 -2.65 -10.15
N LEU A 367 0.93 -3.38 -9.36
CA LEU A 367 1.97 -2.76 -8.51
C LEU A 367 3.08 -2.11 -9.35
N THR A 368 3.45 -2.74 -10.47
CA THR A 368 4.40 -2.15 -11.41
C THR A 368 3.84 -0.84 -12.00
N GLY A 369 2.58 -0.82 -12.42
CA GLY A 369 1.92 0.39 -12.90
C GLY A 369 1.86 1.48 -11.85
N MET A 370 1.53 1.13 -10.60
CA MET A 370 1.57 2.07 -9.47
C MET A 370 2.98 2.64 -9.27
N GLY A 371 4.00 1.79 -9.30
CA GLY A 371 5.40 2.20 -9.15
C GLY A 371 5.84 3.20 -10.24
N ILE A 372 5.48 2.95 -11.50
CA ILE A 372 5.74 3.86 -12.62
C ILE A 372 5.02 5.19 -12.41
N GLY A 373 3.72 5.18 -12.07
CA GLY A 373 2.98 6.40 -11.77
C GLY A 373 3.54 7.18 -10.60
N ALA A 374 3.95 6.49 -9.53
CA ALA A 374 4.55 7.09 -8.34
C ALA A 374 5.98 7.64 -8.58
N THR A 375 6.64 7.23 -9.65
CA THR A 375 7.89 7.87 -10.07
C THR A 375 7.64 9.30 -10.52
N ILE A 376 6.51 9.55 -11.16
CA ILE A 376 6.14 10.85 -11.71
C ILE A 376 5.45 11.71 -10.65
N GLY A 377 4.49 11.16 -9.89
CA GLY A 377 3.57 11.91 -9.04
C GLY A 377 4.25 12.86 -8.06
N PRO A 378 5.02 12.37 -7.07
CA PRO A 378 5.64 13.22 -6.07
C PRO A 378 6.59 14.28 -6.66
N TRP A 379 7.42 13.87 -7.63
CA TRP A 379 8.31 14.79 -8.35
C TRP A 379 7.52 15.90 -9.06
N LEU A 380 6.49 15.53 -9.80
CA LEU A 380 5.70 16.48 -10.59
C LEU A 380 4.97 17.50 -9.70
N GLY A 381 4.45 17.06 -8.53
CA GLY A 381 3.84 17.97 -7.55
C GLY A 381 4.82 19.02 -7.06
N GLY A 382 6.05 18.61 -6.71
CA GLY A 382 7.11 19.52 -6.30
C GLY A 382 7.58 20.43 -7.45
N TYR A 383 7.79 19.89 -8.65
CA TYR A 383 8.18 20.64 -9.83
C TYR A 383 7.16 21.72 -10.21
N ILE A 384 5.86 21.39 -10.19
CA ILE A 384 4.80 22.38 -10.44
C ILE A 384 4.86 23.50 -9.40
N TYR A 385 5.09 23.16 -8.13
CA TYR A 385 5.25 24.18 -7.09
C TYR A 385 6.48 25.05 -7.33
N ASP A 386 7.62 24.47 -7.67
CA ASP A 386 8.89 25.19 -7.89
C ASP A 386 8.75 26.25 -9.00
N ILE A 387 7.92 26.00 -10.03
CA ILE A 387 7.72 26.96 -11.14
C ILE A 387 6.54 27.90 -10.96
N SER A 388 5.49 27.51 -10.22
CA SER A 388 4.24 28.29 -10.10
C SER A 388 4.05 28.93 -8.72
N GLY A 389 4.83 28.52 -7.71
CA GLY A 389 4.63 28.91 -6.31
C GLY A 389 3.38 28.36 -5.65
N SER A 390 2.66 27.39 -6.29
CA SER A 390 1.38 26.87 -5.81
C SER A 390 1.20 25.39 -6.12
N TYR A 391 0.51 24.66 -5.23
CA TYR A 391 0.11 23.26 -5.45
C TYR A 391 -1.25 23.12 -6.17
N ILE A 392 -1.99 24.22 -6.40
CA ILE A 392 -3.36 24.13 -6.94
C ILE A 392 -3.40 23.38 -8.27
N SER A 393 -2.50 23.73 -9.22
CA SER A 393 -2.43 23.06 -10.52
C SER A 393 -2.06 21.58 -10.41
N ALA A 394 -1.21 21.21 -9.44
CA ALA A 394 -0.85 19.84 -9.16
C ALA A 394 -2.04 19.02 -8.62
N PHE A 395 -2.83 19.61 -7.72
CA PHE A 395 -4.03 18.97 -7.19
C PHE A 395 -5.15 18.86 -8.23
N VAL A 396 -5.31 19.87 -9.11
CA VAL A 396 -6.24 19.78 -10.26
C VAL A 396 -5.82 18.64 -11.20
N LEU A 397 -4.52 18.49 -11.48
CA LEU A 397 -4.03 17.35 -12.26
C LEU A 397 -4.40 16.00 -11.60
N CYS A 398 -4.30 15.89 -10.27
CA CYS A 398 -4.75 14.69 -9.56
C CYS A 398 -6.24 14.41 -9.71
N MET A 399 -7.10 15.45 -9.69
CA MET A 399 -8.53 15.29 -9.94
C MET A 399 -8.79 14.71 -11.34
N VAL A 400 -8.07 15.20 -12.35
CA VAL A 400 -8.13 14.65 -13.72
C VAL A 400 -7.66 13.19 -13.73
N CYS A 401 -6.55 12.86 -13.06
CA CYS A 401 -6.07 11.49 -12.96
C CYS A 401 -7.10 10.55 -12.31
N PHE A 402 -7.80 10.99 -11.25
CA PHE A 402 -8.86 10.18 -10.63
C PHE A 402 -10.06 9.97 -11.56
N GLY A 403 -10.45 10.99 -12.32
CA GLY A 403 -11.49 10.86 -13.34
C GLY A 403 -11.11 9.88 -14.47
N LEU A 404 -9.89 10.01 -15.00
CA LEU A 404 -9.38 9.10 -16.03
C LEU A 404 -9.21 7.66 -15.51
N ALA A 405 -8.78 7.49 -14.26
CA ALA A 405 -8.69 6.18 -13.62
C ALA A 405 -10.07 5.52 -13.53
N CYS A 406 -11.11 6.27 -13.17
CA CYS A 406 -12.49 5.80 -13.15
C CYS A 406 -12.95 5.38 -14.55
N ILE A 407 -12.75 6.23 -15.56
CA ILE A 407 -13.11 5.95 -16.97
C ILE A 407 -12.42 4.66 -17.45
N ALA A 408 -11.13 4.49 -17.16
CA ALA A 408 -10.38 3.30 -17.55
C ALA A 408 -11.03 2.01 -17.00
N VAL A 409 -11.52 2.01 -15.76
CA VAL A 409 -12.21 0.84 -15.18
C VAL A 409 -13.57 0.61 -15.84
N TRP A 410 -14.32 1.65 -16.17
CA TRP A 410 -15.58 1.50 -16.89
C TRP A 410 -15.39 0.88 -18.28
N ILE A 411 -14.31 1.24 -18.99
CA ILE A 411 -13.96 0.66 -20.29
C ILE A 411 -13.47 -0.80 -20.12
N ALA A 412 -12.67 -1.09 -19.09
CA ALA A 412 -12.22 -2.45 -18.77
C ALA A 412 -13.40 -3.38 -18.44
N ALA A 413 -14.49 -2.81 -17.91
CA ALA A 413 -15.77 -3.44 -17.61
C ALA A 413 -15.69 -4.81 -16.92
N PRO A 414 -15.13 -4.91 -15.69
CA PRO A 414 -15.03 -6.17 -14.93
C PRO A 414 -16.36 -6.94 -14.81
N ARG A 415 -17.50 -6.22 -14.75
CA ARG A 415 -18.85 -6.80 -14.70
C ARG A 415 -19.21 -7.67 -15.92
N HIS A 416 -18.53 -7.47 -17.05
CA HIS A 416 -18.74 -8.24 -18.27
C HIS A 416 -17.71 -9.37 -18.47
N ALA A 417 -16.87 -9.62 -17.46
CA ALA A 417 -15.80 -10.61 -17.52
C ALA A 417 -16.29 -12.01 -17.91
N ALA A 418 -17.49 -12.42 -17.47
CA ALA A 418 -18.09 -13.69 -17.85
C ALA A 418 -18.32 -13.84 -19.37
N LYS A 419 -18.54 -12.72 -20.08
CA LYS A 419 -18.72 -12.70 -21.54
C LYS A 419 -17.40 -12.85 -22.31
N LEU A 420 -16.28 -12.52 -21.69
CA LEU A 420 -14.94 -12.65 -22.28
C LEU A 420 -14.46 -14.10 -22.32
N ARG A 421 -14.98 -14.96 -21.43
CA ARG A 421 -14.64 -16.40 -21.35
C ARG A 421 -15.12 -17.23 -22.56
N VAL A 422 -16.11 -16.74 -23.31
CA VAL A 422 -16.74 -17.50 -24.41
C VAL A 422 -16.02 -17.27 -25.75
N LYS A 423 -15.07 -16.32 -25.82
CA LYS A 423 -14.42 -15.93 -27.07
C LYS A 423 -12.94 -16.35 -27.20
N THR A 424 -12.39 -17.06 -26.21
CA THR A 424 -11.04 -17.63 -26.24
C THR A 424 -11.08 -19.15 -26.32
#